data_bfe1879e5d176774156d1643d80be81c
#
_entry.id   bfe1879e5d176774156d1643d80be81c
#
_cell.length_a   1.000
_cell.length_b   1.000
_cell.length_c   1.000
_cell.angle_alpha   90.00
_cell.angle_beta   90.00
_cell.angle_gamma   90.00
#
_symmetry.space_group_name_H-M   'P 1'
#
loop_
_entity.id
_entity.type
_entity.pdbx_description
1 polymer ?
#
loop_
_entity_poly.entity_id
_entity_poly.type
_entity_poly.pdbx_seq_one_letter_code
_entity_poly.pdbx_strand_id
1 'polypeptide(L)'
;MGKDTGFLEIQREQPTRRKVEDRLQDWFEIYEPFPEEKQREQGARCMDCGVPFCHTGCPVNNLIPDWNDLAYNGRWEAAIRRLHATNNFPEFTGRICPAPCEAACVLGIDQPPVSIKLIERSVVERAWEEGWIHPEPPEQNTGKRVAVVGSGPAGLAAAQQLRRAGHSVTVYEKNDRIGGLMRYGIPNFKLEKHVIDRRLEQMRAEGVTFVTNAHVGVNVPVEALTDHYDAILLAGGAEQPRDLKIPGRELKGIHYAMEFLPQQNRRCEGDKDEDFLSDPSLAILAEGKRVVIIGGGDTGADCLGTTHRQKPLSVHQFEIMPTPPAQRAASTPWPMWPLQLRTEGAHEEGGIRDWSINSLRFTGDENGNVKQLHMVRVGPPPSFEPIPGSEFTLDVDLVLLAMGFLGPVRSGMIEQLGLALDNRGNVATKDGYMTSVEGIFAAGDMRRGQSLVVWAISEGRKAAAAIDSYLTANADVEPQFRRALV
;
A
#
# COMPACT_ATOMS: atom_id res chain seq x y z
N MET A 1 12.13 22.17 19.93
CA MET A 1 12.85 22.43 18.66
C MET A 1 14.01 21.45 18.57
N GLY A 2 14.26 20.90 17.38
CA GLY A 2 15.51 20.20 17.12
C GLY A 2 16.72 21.09 17.50
N LYS A 3 17.93 20.67 17.20
CA LYS A 3 19.09 21.54 17.42
C LYS A 3 19.04 22.70 16.41
N ASP A 4 19.11 23.96 16.85
CA ASP A 4 18.94 25.15 16.02
C ASP A 4 19.82 25.16 14.76
N THR A 5 21.02 24.57 14.87
CA THR A 5 22.01 24.42 13.79
C THR A 5 22.17 22.99 13.30
N GLY A 6 21.34 22.05 13.78
CA GLY A 6 21.49 20.63 13.51
C GLY A 6 21.51 20.27 12.02
N PHE A 7 20.69 20.94 11.20
CA PHE A 7 20.66 20.76 9.76
C PHE A 7 21.95 21.24 9.03
N LEU A 8 22.75 22.07 9.67
CA LEU A 8 24.05 22.54 9.15
C LEU A 8 25.20 21.62 9.57
N GLU A 9 25.09 20.98 10.73
CA GLU A 9 26.17 20.23 11.38
C GLU A 9 26.06 18.71 11.12
N ILE A 10 24.83 18.18 11.04
CA ILE A 10 24.55 16.75 10.98
C ILE A 10 24.18 16.39 9.55
N GLN A 11 24.88 15.43 8.96
CA GLN A 11 24.55 14.90 7.65
C GLN A 11 23.32 13.98 7.72
N ARG A 12 22.57 13.90 6.62
CA ARG A 12 21.47 12.94 6.53
C ARG A 12 22.03 11.52 6.48
N GLU A 13 21.57 10.68 7.40
CA GLU A 13 21.86 9.26 7.40
C GLU A 13 20.58 8.43 7.26
N GLN A 14 20.76 7.22 6.76
CA GLN A 14 19.72 6.19 6.64
C GLN A 14 20.28 4.87 7.19
N PRO A 15 19.43 3.95 7.67
CA PRO A 15 19.89 2.61 7.99
C PRO A 15 20.61 1.98 6.81
N THR A 16 21.72 1.34 7.08
CA THR A 16 22.43 0.55 6.07
C THR A 16 21.52 -0.61 5.62
N ARG A 17 21.54 -0.93 4.35
CA ARG A 17 20.89 -2.15 3.86
C ARG A 17 21.84 -3.33 4.08
N ARG A 18 21.29 -4.46 4.49
CA ARG A 18 22.00 -5.74 4.55
C ARG A 18 22.66 -6.03 3.20
N LYS A 19 23.79 -6.75 3.20
CA LYS A 19 24.48 -7.10 1.94
C LYS A 19 23.54 -7.86 1.00
N VAL A 20 23.70 -7.64 -0.31
CA VAL A 20 22.84 -8.25 -1.33
C VAL A 20 22.87 -9.78 -1.22
N GLU A 21 24.06 -10.35 -1.03
CA GLU A 21 24.26 -11.79 -0.93
C GLU A 21 23.48 -12.40 0.24
N ASP A 22 23.42 -11.70 1.38
CA ASP A 22 22.75 -12.18 2.59
C ASP A 22 21.22 -12.07 2.44
N ARG A 23 20.73 -10.91 1.98
CA ARG A 23 19.28 -10.67 1.87
C ARG A 23 18.61 -11.48 0.76
N LEU A 24 19.35 -11.99 -0.20
CA LEU A 24 18.84 -12.93 -1.21
C LEU A 24 18.70 -14.38 -0.71
N GLN A 25 19.18 -14.69 0.50
CA GLN A 25 19.04 -16.01 1.10
C GLN A 25 17.81 -16.13 2.00
N ASP A 26 17.14 -15.02 2.28
CA ASP A 26 15.98 -14.98 3.19
C ASP A 26 14.90 -13.98 2.73
N TRP A 27 13.85 -13.86 3.55
CA TRP A 27 12.69 -13.00 3.30
C TRP A 27 12.51 -11.92 4.37
N PHE A 28 13.53 -11.67 5.23
CA PHE A 28 13.48 -10.67 6.28
C PHE A 28 13.68 -9.25 5.74
N GLU A 29 13.26 -8.25 6.53
CA GLU A 29 13.45 -6.85 6.18
C GLU A 29 14.92 -6.54 5.86
N ILE A 30 15.14 -5.68 4.87
CA ILE A 30 16.46 -5.48 4.25
C ILE A 30 17.37 -4.49 5.00
N TYR A 31 16.87 -3.81 6.04
CA TYR A 31 17.63 -2.79 6.75
C TYR A 31 18.27 -3.32 8.02
N GLU A 32 19.53 -2.91 8.24
CA GLU A 32 20.21 -3.09 9.50
C GLU A 32 19.57 -2.24 10.62
N PRO A 33 19.69 -2.65 11.88
CA PRO A 33 19.30 -1.80 13.01
C PRO A 33 20.00 -0.44 12.98
N PHE A 34 19.29 0.63 13.29
CA PHE A 34 19.83 1.98 13.31
C PHE A 34 19.96 2.46 14.74
N PRO A 35 21.17 2.82 15.22
CA PRO A 35 21.42 3.17 16.62
C PRO A 35 20.57 4.35 17.11
N GLU A 36 20.12 4.30 18.37
CA GLU A 36 19.28 5.35 18.98
C GLU A 36 19.93 6.73 18.91
N GLU A 37 21.21 6.83 19.21
CA GLU A 37 21.95 8.10 19.13
C GLU A 37 21.83 8.73 17.75
N LYS A 38 22.01 7.93 16.69
CA LYS A 38 21.86 8.37 15.31
C LYS A 38 20.40 8.72 14.97
N GLN A 39 19.42 7.99 15.51
CA GLN A 39 18.01 8.34 15.33
C GLN A 39 17.72 9.74 15.90
N ARG A 40 18.23 10.04 17.09
CA ARG A 40 18.13 11.36 17.73
C ARG A 40 18.83 12.45 16.92
N GLU A 41 20.03 12.19 16.40
CA GLU A 41 20.77 13.11 15.54
C GLU A 41 19.96 13.44 14.27
N GLN A 42 19.31 12.45 13.65
CA GLN A 42 18.44 12.71 12.48
C GLN A 42 17.24 13.58 12.85
N GLY A 43 16.67 13.43 14.04
CA GLY A 43 15.64 14.32 14.59
C GLY A 43 16.12 15.76 14.77
N ALA A 44 17.38 15.92 15.21
CA ALA A 44 18.01 17.24 15.39
C ALA A 44 18.10 18.07 14.09
N ARG A 45 18.05 17.42 12.91
CA ARG A 45 18.09 18.13 11.62
C ARG A 45 16.80 18.87 11.28
N CYS A 46 15.73 18.68 12.06
CA CYS A 46 14.46 19.37 11.82
C CYS A 46 14.58 20.85 12.20
N MET A 47 14.29 21.75 11.24
CA MET A 47 14.35 23.19 11.43
C MET A 47 13.16 23.78 12.20
N ASP A 48 12.16 22.98 12.53
CA ASP A 48 10.90 23.41 13.15
C ASP A 48 10.27 24.62 12.41
N CYS A 49 10.01 24.45 11.13
CA CYS A 49 9.57 25.53 10.26
C CYS A 49 8.22 26.11 10.73
N GLY A 50 8.11 27.45 10.81
CA GLY A 50 6.85 28.12 11.13
C GLY A 50 5.71 27.81 10.14
N VAL A 51 6.03 27.43 8.91
CA VAL A 51 5.12 26.87 7.91
C VAL A 51 5.67 25.50 7.49
N PRO A 52 5.26 24.41 8.18
CA PRO A 52 5.83 23.09 7.95
C PRO A 52 5.20 22.40 6.73
N PHE A 53 5.78 22.59 5.55
CA PHE A 53 5.31 21.96 4.30
C PHE A 53 5.27 20.43 4.38
N CYS A 54 6.06 19.80 5.26
CA CYS A 54 6.00 18.37 5.52
C CYS A 54 4.62 17.92 6.07
N HIS A 55 3.88 18.78 6.79
CA HIS A 55 2.49 18.49 7.21
C HIS A 55 1.57 18.38 6.00
N THR A 56 1.57 19.37 5.12
CA THR A 56 0.70 19.38 3.92
C THR A 56 1.14 18.35 2.89
N GLY A 57 2.43 18.01 2.87
CA GLY A 57 2.96 16.90 2.07
C GLY A 57 2.55 15.52 2.59
N CYS A 58 2.13 15.43 3.85
CA CYS A 58 1.65 14.19 4.46
C CYS A 58 0.11 14.13 4.42
N PRO A 59 -0.51 13.15 3.74
CA PRO A 59 -1.97 13.02 3.65
C PRO A 59 -2.72 12.91 4.98
N VAL A 60 -2.09 12.36 6.02
CA VAL A 60 -2.67 12.33 7.39
C VAL A 60 -2.33 13.58 8.20
N ASN A 61 -1.61 14.54 7.61
CA ASN A 61 -1.17 15.79 8.26
C ASN A 61 -0.39 15.54 9.56
N ASN A 62 0.57 14.63 9.53
CA ASN A 62 1.44 14.32 10.67
C ASN A 62 2.12 15.59 11.21
N LEU A 63 2.12 15.74 12.54
CA LEU A 63 2.76 16.85 13.25
C LEU A 63 4.27 16.61 13.37
N ILE A 64 4.93 16.62 12.21
CA ILE A 64 6.31 16.13 12.03
C ILE A 64 7.34 16.88 12.86
N PRO A 65 7.39 18.22 12.92
CA PRO A 65 8.33 18.94 13.78
C PRO A 65 8.20 18.56 15.25
N ASP A 66 6.95 18.41 15.74
CA ASP A 66 6.68 18.10 17.14
C ASP A 66 7.33 16.78 17.59
N TRP A 67 7.06 15.69 16.85
CA TRP A 67 7.62 14.40 17.25
C TRP A 67 9.09 14.25 16.87
N ASN A 68 9.61 14.99 15.88
CA ASN A 68 11.05 15.08 15.63
C ASN A 68 11.79 15.72 16.82
N ASP A 69 11.26 16.81 17.38
CA ASP A 69 11.80 17.43 18.56
C ASP A 69 11.76 16.49 19.77
N LEU A 70 10.62 15.84 19.98
CA LEU A 70 10.47 14.87 21.06
C LEU A 70 11.45 13.70 20.94
N ALA A 71 11.65 13.16 19.74
CA ALA A 71 12.61 12.08 19.49
C ALA A 71 14.07 12.56 19.71
N TYR A 72 14.41 13.74 19.20
CA TYR A 72 15.72 14.35 19.46
C TYR A 72 16.03 14.47 20.95
N ASN A 73 15.07 14.92 21.75
CA ASN A 73 15.22 15.08 23.20
C ASN A 73 15.07 13.77 23.99
N GLY A 74 14.94 12.61 23.33
CA GLY A 74 14.78 11.31 23.98
C GLY A 74 13.41 11.09 24.64
N ARG A 75 12.41 11.93 24.33
CA ARG A 75 11.05 11.87 24.88
C ARG A 75 10.15 10.96 24.02
N TRP A 76 10.56 9.71 23.85
CA TRP A 76 9.99 8.75 22.93
C TRP A 76 8.51 8.44 23.18
N GLU A 77 8.11 8.29 24.46
CA GLU A 77 6.71 8.05 24.82
C GLU A 77 5.81 9.24 24.45
N ALA A 78 6.27 10.47 24.63
CA ALA A 78 5.54 11.65 24.18
C ALA A 78 5.50 11.73 22.63
N ALA A 79 6.57 11.28 21.95
CA ALA A 79 6.66 11.26 20.51
C ALA A 79 5.61 10.30 19.90
N ILE A 80 5.47 9.07 20.45
CA ILE A 80 4.45 8.14 19.94
C ILE A 80 3.02 8.63 20.17
N ARG A 81 2.73 9.25 21.32
CA ARG A 81 1.41 9.85 21.56
C ARG A 81 1.10 10.96 20.55
N ARG A 82 2.10 11.79 20.21
CA ARG A 82 1.96 12.84 19.21
C ARG A 82 1.76 12.28 17.79
N LEU A 83 2.46 11.21 17.46
CA LEU A 83 2.38 10.54 16.17
C LEU A 83 1.03 9.84 15.99
N HIS A 84 0.54 9.12 17.00
CA HIS A 84 -0.76 8.44 16.96
C HIS A 84 -1.95 9.41 16.88
N ALA A 85 -1.78 10.68 17.27
CA ALA A 85 -2.85 11.68 17.13
C ALA A 85 -3.34 11.83 15.66
N THR A 86 -2.45 11.63 14.71
CA THR A 86 -2.74 11.79 13.27
C THR A 86 -2.63 10.51 12.47
N ASN A 87 -1.83 9.53 12.89
CA ASN A 87 -1.58 8.29 12.18
C ASN A 87 -1.83 7.05 13.06
N ASN A 88 -2.74 6.18 12.64
CA ASN A 88 -3.03 4.93 13.37
C ASN A 88 -1.88 3.92 13.30
N PHE A 89 -1.13 3.89 12.19
CA PHE A 89 -0.21 2.81 11.84
C PHE A 89 1.16 3.32 11.39
N PRO A 90 1.92 4.00 12.28
CA PRO A 90 3.25 4.51 11.93
C PRO A 90 4.23 3.40 11.53
N GLU A 91 4.05 2.19 12.04
CA GLU A 91 4.84 1.02 11.68
C GLU A 91 4.68 0.63 10.20
N PHE A 92 3.49 0.86 9.59
CA PHE A 92 3.28 0.63 8.17
C PHE A 92 3.83 1.78 7.34
N THR A 93 3.48 3.02 7.67
CA THR A 93 3.98 4.19 6.93
C THR A 93 5.49 4.33 7.05
N GLY A 94 6.06 4.07 8.20
CA GLY A 94 7.51 4.09 8.45
C GLY A 94 8.29 3.04 7.64
N ARG A 95 7.62 2.00 7.11
CA ARG A 95 8.23 0.97 6.25
C ARG A 95 7.93 1.15 4.77
N ILE A 96 6.67 1.30 4.40
CA ILE A 96 6.22 1.19 3.01
C ILE A 96 5.69 2.49 2.38
N CYS A 97 5.56 3.59 3.15
CA CYS A 97 5.23 4.88 2.57
C CYS A 97 6.42 5.43 1.77
N PRO A 98 6.22 5.97 0.55
CA PRO A 98 7.30 6.60 -0.20
C PRO A 98 7.75 7.95 0.39
N ALA A 99 7.14 8.41 1.48
CA ALA A 99 7.44 9.62 2.25
C ALA A 99 7.28 10.94 1.46
N PRO A 100 6.06 11.28 1.00
CA PRO A 100 5.82 12.57 0.36
C PRO A 100 6.11 13.77 1.30
N CYS A 101 6.09 13.55 2.62
CA CYS A 101 6.52 14.53 3.62
C CYS A 101 8.01 14.90 3.48
N GLU A 102 8.90 13.94 3.18
CA GLU A 102 10.31 14.21 2.91
C GLU A 102 10.49 14.99 1.60
N ALA A 103 9.70 14.67 0.57
CA ALA A 103 9.74 15.40 -0.69
C ALA A 103 9.29 16.87 -0.56
N ALA A 104 8.41 17.16 0.42
CA ALA A 104 7.91 18.48 0.76
C ALA A 104 8.68 19.18 1.90
N CYS A 105 9.68 18.52 2.51
CA CYS A 105 10.50 19.12 3.54
C CYS A 105 11.22 20.38 3.02
N VAL A 106 11.12 21.50 3.74
CA VAL A 106 11.76 22.78 3.37
C VAL A 106 13.27 22.62 3.24
N LEU A 107 13.89 21.86 4.13
CA LEU A 107 15.33 21.54 4.05
C LEU A 107 15.69 20.88 2.70
N GLY A 108 14.76 20.14 2.11
CA GLY A 108 14.92 19.42 0.84
C GLY A 108 15.02 20.34 -0.41
N ILE A 109 14.94 21.68 -0.24
CA ILE A 109 15.12 22.64 -1.35
C ILE A 109 16.59 22.68 -1.75
N ASP A 110 17.48 22.85 -0.79
CA ASP A 110 18.93 23.06 -1.02
C ASP A 110 19.81 21.97 -0.43
N GLN A 111 19.27 21.09 0.43
CA GLN A 111 19.99 20.05 1.14
C GLN A 111 19.16 18.73 1.15
N PRO A 112 19.77 17.60 1.53
CA PRO A 112 18.99 16.37 1.78
C PRO A 112 17.94 16.61 2.88
N PRO A 113 16.66 16.24 2.65
CA PRO A 113 15.57 16.46 3.61
C PRO A 113 15.81 15.72 4.94
N VAL A 114 15.06 16.06 5.97
CA VAL A 114 15.03 15.28 7.22
C VAL A 114 14.59 13.84 6.94
N SER A 115 15.22 12.87 7.63
CA SER A 115 14.87 11.43 7.51
C SER A 115 13.56 11.12 8.28
N ILE A 116 12.47 11.74 7.84
CA ILE A 116 11.16 11.74 8.54
C ILE A 116 10.62 10.32 8.72
N LYS A 117 10.60 9.54 7.64
CA LYS A 117 10.13 8.15 7.64
C LYS A 117 10.93 7.25 8.58
N LEU A 118 12.24 7.46 8.65
CA LEU A 118 13.12 6.73 9.56
C LEU A 118 12.77 7.03 11.03
N ILE A 119 12.59 8.31 11.37
CA ILE A 119 12.26 8.72 12.75
C ILE A 119 10.87 8.20 13.13
N GLU A 120 9.89 8.30 12.23
CA GLU A 120 8.55 7.72 12.40
C GLU A 120 8.62 6.23 12.75
N ARG A 121 9.38 5.44 11.98
CA ARG A 121 9.62 4.01 12.25
C ARG A 121 10.30 3.81 13.61
N SER A 122 11.33 4.58 13.92
CA SER A 122 12.07 4.45 15.17
C SER A 122 11.19 4.73 16.39
N VAL A 123 10.35 5.75 16.33
CA VAL A 123 9.38 6.09 17.39
C VAL A 123 8.41 4.96 17.66
N VAL A 124 7.83 4.40 16.63
CA VAL A 124 6.79 3.34 16.77
C VAL A 124 7.39 2.01 17.19
N GLU A 125 8.55 1.61 16.66
CA GLU A 125 9.19 0.35 17.05
C GLU A 125 9.58 0.38 18.53
N ARG A 126 10.22 1.46 18.97
CA ARG A 126 10.52 1.64 20.38
C ARG A 126 9.27 1.61 21.27
N ALA A 127 8.19 2.23 20.81
CA ALA A 127 6.95 2.23 21.57
C ALA A 127 6.34 0.84 21.74
N TRP A 128 6.51 -0.04 20.77
CA TRP A 128 6.12 -1.45 20.88
C TRP A 128 7.05 -2.20 21.85
N GLU A 129 8.36 -2.00 21.74
CA GLU A 129 9.36 -2.65 22.60
C GLU A 129 9.17 -2.29 24.09
N GLU A 130 8.86 -1.03 24.36
CA GLU A 130 8.67 -0.51 25.74
C GLU A 130 7.22 -0.73 26.25
N GLY A 131 6.30 -1.26 25.42
CA GLY A 131 4.91 -1.52 25.81
C GLY A 131 4.05 -0.25 25.97
N TRP A 132 4.42 0.87 25.36
CA TRP A 132 3.63 2.11 25.43
C TRP A 132 2.41 2.08 24.49
N ILE A 133 2.38 1.15 23.54
CA ILE A 133 1.23 0.94 22.70
C ILE A 133 0.36 -0.15 23.34
N HIS A 134 -0.77 0.26 23.86
CA HIS A 134 -1.75 -0.61 24.51
C HIS A 134 -3.14 -0.42 23.90
N PRO A 135 -4.07 -1.37 24.12
CA PRO A 135 -5.45 -1.22 23.68
C PRO A 135 -6.15 -0.02 24.34
N GLU A 136 -6.92 0.71 23.53
CA GLU A 136 -7.71 1.87 23.97
C GLU A 136 -9.19 1.61 23.68
N PRO A 137 -9.87 0.71 24.44
CA PRO A 137 -11.29 0.48 24.26
C PRO A 137 -12.08 1.74 24.67
N PRO A 138 -13.23 2.01 24.05
CA PRO A 138 -14.03 3.18 24.39
C PRO A 138 -14.61 3.06 25.80
N GLU A 139 -14.74 4.17 26.48
CA GLU A 139 -15.38 4.25 27.81
C GLU A 139 -16.88 3.91 27.75
N GLN A 140 -17.55 4.27 26.65
CA GLN A 140 -18.98 4.05 26.45
C GLN A 140 -19.26 3.49 25.04
N ASN A 141 -20.26 2.62 24.94
CA ASN A 141 -20.75 2.12 23.67
C ASN A 141 -21.97 2.91 23.21
N THR A 142 -21.99 3.26 21.94
CA THR A 142 -23.10 4.02 21.32
C THR A 142 -24.33 3.15 21.00
N GLY A 143 -24.19 1.84 21.04
CA GLY A 143 -25.20 0.89 20.56
C GLY A 143 -25.29 0.77 19.04
N LYS A 144 -24.59 1.60 18.27
CA LYS A 144 -24.60 1.55 16.79
C LYS A 144 -23.58 0.51 16.28
N ARG A 145 -23.94 -0.15 15.17
CA ARG A 145 -23.14 -1.22 14.53
C ARG A 145 -22.66 -0.76 13.16
N VAL A 146 -21.38 -0.90 12.90
CA VAL A 146 -20.77 -0.53 11.62
C VAL A 146 -20.07 -1.74 10.99
N ALA A 147 -20.41 -2.05 9.73
CA ALA A 147 -19.68 -3.00 8.92
C ALA A 147 -18.58 -2.27 8.14
N VAL A 148 -17.37 -2.82 8.13
CA VAL A 148 -16.26 -2.37 7.29
C VAL A 148 -15.93 -3.51 6.33
N VAL A 149 -16.02 -3.28 5.03
CA VAL A 149 -15.71 -4.28 4.00
C VAL A 149 -14.35 -4.01 3.40
N GLY A 150 -13.42 -4.91 3.68
CA GLY A 150 -12.00 -4.81 3.32
C GLY A 150 -11.12 -4.44 4.51
N SER A 151 -10.04 -5.20 4.69
CA SER A 151 -9.09 -5.10 5.80
C SER A 151 -7.76 -4.46 5.42
N GLY A 152 -7.70 -3.75 4.30
CA GLY A 152 -6.56 -2.91 3.94
C GLY A 152 -6.38 -1.72 4.88
N PRO A 153 -5.35 -0.89 4.69
CA PRO A 153 -5.04 0.22 5.61
C PRO A 153 -6.18 1.22 5.79
N ALA A 154 -7.03 1.43 4.79
CA ALA A 154 -8.21 2.30 4.91
C ALA A 154 -9.26 1.69 5.84
N GLY A 155 -9.61 0.43 5.63
CA GLY A 155 -10.58 -0.29 6.46
C GLY A 155 -10.12 -0.43 7.92
N LEU A 156 -8.85 -0.78 8.13
CA LEU A 156 -8.28 -0.90 9.48
C LEU A 156 -8.26 0.44 10.22
N ALA A 157 -7.84 1.54 9.56
CA ALA A 157 -7.84 2.86 10.17
C ALA A 157 -9.25 3.31 10.54
N ALA A 158 -10.22 3.08 9.68
CA ALA A 158 -11.62 3.39 9.96
C ALA A 158 -12.16 2.53 11.11
N ALA A 159 -11.89 1.23 11.09
CA ALA A 159 -12.37 0.30 12.12
C ALA A 159 -11.88 0.70 13.52
N GLN A 160 -10.58 1.04 13.64
CA GLN A 160 -10.03 1.49 14.92
C GLN A 160 -10.65 2.79 15.40
N GLN A 161 -10.78 3.80 14.52
CA GLN A 161 -11.39 5.09 14.87
C GLN A 161 -12.86 4.94 15.28
N LEU A 162 -13.64 4.17 14.54
CA LEU A 162 -15.05 3.90 14.85
C LEU A 162 -15.20 3.12 16.16
N ARG A 163 -14.33 2.14 16.41
CA ARG A 163 -14.37 1.40 17.68
C ARG A 163 -14.05 2.30 18.86
N ARG A 164 -13.01 3.13 18.76
CA ARG A 164 -12.65 4.13 19.79
C ARG A 164 -13.74 5.20 20.01
N ALA A 165 -14.54 5.51 18.97
CA ALA A 165 -15.72 6.36 19.08
C ALA A 165 -16.92 5.67 19.77
N GLY A 166 -16.83 4.38 20.12
CA GLY A 166 -17.84 3.63 20.87
C GLY A 166 -18.75 2.76 20.02
N HIS A 167 -18.56 2.69 18.70
CA HIS A 167 -19.38 1.84 17.84
C HIS A 167 -18.94 0.36 17.90
N SER A 168 -19.90 -0.56 17.72
CA SER A 168 -19.58 -1.98 17.46
C SER A 168 -19.13 -2.13 16.01
N VAL A 169 -17.90 -2.60 15.79
CA VAL A 169 -17.31 -2.64 14.45
C VAL A 169 -16.96 -4.08 14.07
N THR A 170 -17.42 -4.49 12.89
CA THR A 170 -17.04 -5.77 12.25
C THR A 170 -16.37 -5.51 10.92
N VAL A 171 -15.17 -6.03 10.76
CA VAL A 171 -14.40 -5.97 9.50
C VAL A 171 -14.56 -7.29 8.77
N TYR A 172 -15.05 -7.23 7.53
CA TYR A 172 -15.19 -8.38 6.62
C TYR A 172 -14.01 -8.40 5.63
N GLU A 173 -13.29 -9.52 5.59
CA GLU A 173 -12.19 -9.73 4.69
C GLU A 173 -12.45 -10.97 3.82
N LYS A 174 -12.30 -10.84 2.51
CA LYS A 174 -12.53 -11.95 1.56
C LYS A 174 -11.49 -13.08 1.68
N ASN A 175 -10.26 -12.72 2.05
CA ASN A 175 -9.17 -13.67 2.23
C ASN A 175 -9.19 -14.29 3.63
N ASP A 176 -8.34 -15.28 3.83
CA ASP A 176 -8.20 -16.01 5.10
C ASP A 176 -7.48 -15.21 6.20
N ARG A 177 -6.76 -14.13 5.85
CA ARG A 177 -6.02 -13.27 6.80
C ARG A 177 -6.31 -11.79 6.56
N ILE A 178 -6.23 -11.03 7.65
CA ILE A 178 -6.44 -9.58 7.66
C ILE A 178 -5.18 -8.85 7.19
N GLY A 179 -5.34 -7.73 6.45
CA GLY A 179 -4.25 -6.82 6.10
C GLY A 179 -4.25 -6.35 4.65
N GLY A 180 -5.10 -6.90 3.78
CA GLY A 180 -5.22 -6.53 2.37
C GLY A 180 -3.87 -6.60 1.64
N LEU A 181 -3.51 -5.58 0.86
CA LEU A 181 -2.24 -5.56 0.12
C LEU A 181 -0.99 -5.54 1.02
N MET A 182 -1.09 -5.09 2.27
CA MET A 182 0.03 -5.17 3.21
C MET A 182 0.39 -6.63 3.54
N ARG A 183 -0.62 -7.52 3.59
CA ARG A 183 -0.47 -8.95 3.82
C ARG A 183 -0.08 -9.69 2.54
N TYR A 184 -0.83 -9.47 1.46
CA TYR A 184 -0.76 -10.30 0.27
C TYR A 184 0.04 -9.68 -0.88
N GLY A 185 0.16 -8.36 -0.96
CA GLY A 185 0.86 -7.66 -2.04
C GLY A 185 2.29 -7.29 -1.69
N ILE A 186 2.50 -6.63 -0.56
CA ILE A 186 3.83 -6.18 -0.12
C ILE A 186 4.69 -7.37 0.30
N PRO A 187 5.89 -7.55 -0.27
CA PRO A 187 6.78 -8.65 0.11
C PRO A 187 7.23 -8.57 1.58
N ASN A 188 7.49 -9.75 2.18
CA ASN A 188 7.94 -9.85 3.56
C ASN A 188 9.23 -9.07 3.84
N PHE A 189 10.14 -9.01 2.88
CA PHE A 189 11.39 -8.24 2.98
C PHE A 189 11.23 -6.70 2.98
N LYS A 190 10.01 -6.19 2.76
CA LYS A 190 9.63 -4.77 2.93
C LYS A 190 8.78 -4.54 4.19
N LEU A 191 7.95 -5.52 4.55
CA LEU A 191 7.05 -5.49 5.70
C LEU A 191 6.83 -6.91 6.21
N GLU A 192 7.50 -7.28 7.28
CA GLU A 192 7.30 -8.57 7.94
C GLU A 192 5.90 -8.66 8.55
N LYS A 193 5.24 -9.81 8.39
CA LYS A 193 3.80 -9.93 8.67
C LYS A 193 3.47 -9.87 10.16
N HIS A 194 4.42 -10.23 11.05
CA HIS A 194 4.25 -10.05 12.49
C HIS A 194 3.97 -8.59 12.89
N VAL A 195 4.45 -7.61 12.10
CA VAL A 195 4.17 -6.19 12.32
C VAL A 195 2.68 -5.87 12.15
N ILE A 196 2.02 -6.57 11.22
CA ILE A 196 0.57 -6.47 11.04
C ILE A 196 -0.12 -7.16 12.21
N ASP A 197 0.32 -8.37 12.56
CA ASP A 197 -0.34 -9.22 13.57
C ASP A 197 -0.39 -8.55 14.94
N ARG A 198 0.71 -7.97 15.43
CA ARG A 198 0.73 -7.24 16.72
C ARG A 198 -0.28 -6.08 16.75
N ARG A 199 -0.48 -5.37 15.61
CA ARG A 199 -1.48 -4.31 15.51
C ARG A 199 -2.90 -4.87 15.52
N LEU A 200 -3.14 -5.98 14.86
CA LEU A 200 -4.44 -6.65 14.87
C LEU A 200 -4.81 -7.18 16.26
N GLU A 201 -3.84 -7.68 17.02
CA GLU A 201 -4.05 -8.08 18.42
C GLU A 201 -4.51 -6.92 19.29
N GLN A 202 -3.87 -5.75 19.16
CA GLN A 202 -4.31 -4.53 19.83
C GLN A 202 -5.75 -4.17 19.43
N MET A 203 -6.07 -4.17 18.14
CA MET A 203 -7.42 -3.81 17.65
C MET A 203 -8.48 -4.81 18.12
N ARG A 204 -8.16 -6.11 18.20
CA ARG A 204 -9.05 -7.12 18.80
C ARG A 204 -9.29 -6.84 20.27
N ALA A 205 -8.25 -6.50 21.02
CA ALA A 205 -8.35 -6.13 22.43
C ALA A 205 -9.13 -4.82 22.65
N GLU A 206 -9.14 -3.90 21.67
CA GLU A 206 -10.03 -2.73 21.65
C GLU A 206 -11.49 -3.11 21.35
N GLY A 207 -11.77 -4.32 20.86
CA GLY A 207 -13.11 -4.84 20.59
C GLY A 207 -13.53 -4.76 19.11
N VAL A 208 -12.58 -4.65 18.17
CA VAL A 208 -12.86 -4.82 16.74
C VAL A 208 -13.03 -6.31 16.43
N THR A 209 -14.13 -6.67 15.77
CA THR A 209 -14.38 -8.03 15.29
C THR A 209 -13.88 -8.18 13.85
N PHE A 210 -13.15 -9.27 13.57
CA PHE A 210 -12.67 -9.59 12.22
C PHE A 210 -13.29 -10.89 11.73
N VAL A 211 -13.84 -10.89 10.51
CA VAL A 211 -14.43 -12.04 9.83
C VAL A 211 -13.69 -12.27 8.52
N THR A 212 -12.91 -13.32 8.46
CA THR A 212 -12.15 -13.73 7.27
C THR A 212 -12.94 -14.71 6.40
N ASN A 213 -12.45 -14.97 5.18
CA ASN A 213 -13.16 -15.79 4.17
C ASN A 213 -14.59 -15.27 3.88
N ALA A 214 -14.81 -13.97 4.04
CA ALA A 214 -16.09 -13.30 3.94
C ALA A 214 -16.08 -12.31 2.77
N HIS A 215 -16.37 -12.82 1.57
CA HIS A 215 -16.41 -12.04 0.34
C HIS A 215 -17.84 -11.49 0.13
N VAL A 216 -18.06 -10.26 0.57
CA VAL A 216 -19.35 -9.56 0.46
C VAL A 216 -19.75 -9.41 -1.01
N GLY A 217 -20.98 -9.80 -1.33
CA GLY A 217 -21.50 -9.86 -2.68
C GLY A 217 -21.14 -11.14 -3.45
N VAL A 218 -20.44 -12.10 -2.81
CA VAL A 218 -20.10 -13.42 -3.38
C VAL A 218 -20.57 -14.56 -2.47
N ASN A 219 -19.94 -14.73 -1.30
CA ASN A 219 -20.35 -15.75 -0.33
C ASN A 219 -21.02 -15.15 0.93
N VAL A 220 -20.96 -13.83 1.10
CA VAL A 220 -21.75 -13.09 2.08
C VAL A 220 -22.70 -12.18 1.32
N PRO A 221 -24.02 -12.39 1.42
CA PRO A 221 -25.02 -11.53 0.75
C PRO A 221 -24.92 -10.09 1.24
N VAL A 222 -25.14 -9.10 0.37
CA VAL A 222 -25.12 -7.70 0.78
C VAL A 222 -26.22 -7.37 1.79
N GLU A 223 -27.34 -8.08 1.73
CA GLU A 223 -28.48 -8.00 2.64
C GLU A 223 -28.06 -8.33 4.07
N ALA A 224 -27.13 -9.26 4.27
CA ALA A 224 -26.59 -9.57 5.59
C ALA A 224 -25.92 -8.36 6.28
N LEU A 225 -25.45 -7.40 5.49
CA LEU A 225 -24.88 -6.16 6.02
C LEU A 225 -25.99 -5.08 6.17
N THR A 226 -26.80 -4.88 5.14
CA THR A 226 -27.84 -3.83 5.16
C THR A 226 -28.93 -4.07 6.20
N ASP A 227 -29.23 -5.33 6.54
CA ASP A 227 -30.23 -5.67 7.57
C ASP A 227 -29.72 -5.56 9.00
N HIS A 228 -28.39 -5.63 9.20
CA HIS A 228 -27.83 -5.78 10.54
C HIS A 228 -26.94 -4.64 11.00
N TYR A 229 -26.54 -3.72 10.13
CA TYR A 229 -25.65 -2.60 10.47
C TYR A 229 -26.33 -1.27 10.27
N ASP A 230 -25.92 -0.27 11.06
CA ASP A 230 -26.45 1.08 11.01
C ASP A 230 -25.70 1.95 9.99
N ALA A 231 -24.47 1.56 9.65
CA ALA A 231 -23.69 2.12 8.54
C ALA A 231 -22.74 1.06 7.97
N ILE A 232 -22.36 1.22 6.72
CA ILE A 232 -21.44 0.32 6.00
C ILE A 232 -20.33 1.16 5.38
N LEU A 233 -19.07 0.80 5.63
CA LEU A 233 -17.91 1.37 4.95
C LEU A 233 -17.32 0.37 3.95
N LEU A 234 -17.23 0.77 2.70
CA LEU A 234 -16.59 0.02 1.65
C LEU A 234 -15.12 0.47 1.49
N ALA A 235 -14.19 -0.43 1.75
CA ALA A 235 -12.75 -0.21 1.70
C ALA A 235 -12.02 -1.37 0.99
N GLY A 236 -12.67 -1.97 -0.02
CA GLY A 236 -12.21 -3.17 -0.74
C GLY A 236 -11.05 -2.94 -1.71
N GLY A 237 -10.50 -1.72 -1.78
CA GLY A 237 -9.34 -1.42 -2.63
C GLY A 237 -9.68 -1.27 -4.12
N ALA A 238 -8.62 -1.25 -4.96
CA ALA A 238 -8.67 -1.22 -6.42
C ALA A 238 -7.94 -2.47 -6.92
N GLU A 239 -8.68 -3.54 -7.20
CA GLU A 239 -8.10 -4.85 -7.51
C GLU A 239 -8.32 -5.30 -8.95
N GLN A 240 -9.05 -4.52 -9.77
CA GLN A 240 -9.19 -4.83 -11.19
C GLN A 240 -7.86 -4.56 -11.91
N PRO A 241 -7.10 -5.60 -12.32
CA PRO A 241 -5.79 -5.39 -12.91
C PRO A 241 -5.91 -4.79 -14.31
N ARG A 242 -4.90 -4.00 -14.70
CA ARG A 242 -4.72 -3.62 -16.09
C ARG A 242 -4.13 -4.81 -16.84
N ASP A 243 -4.78 -5.22 -17.92
CA ASP A 243 -4.33 -6.33 -18.75
C ASP A 243 -3.57 -5.86 -19.99
N LEU A 244 -2.68 -6.71 -20.49
CA LEU A 244 -1.90 -6.52 -21.72
C LEU A 244 -2.57 -7.28 -22.87
N LYS A 245 -3.47 -6.60 -23.59
CA LYS A 245 -4.27 -7.20 -24.66
C LYS A 245 -3.49 -7.28 -25.98
N ILE A 246 -2.51 -8.19 -26.06
CA ILE A 246 -1.70 -8.46 -27.25
C ILE A 246 -1.79 -9.94 -27.63
N PRO A 247 -1.47 -10.33 -28.88
CA PRO A 247 -1.46 -11.72 -29.31
C PRO A 247 -0.55 -12.59 -28.42
N GLY A 248 -1.05 -13.78 -28.05
CA GLY A 248 -0.33 -14.73 -27.19
C GLY A 248 -0.51 -14.48 -25.68
N ARG A 249 -1.37 -13.52 -25.28
CA ARG A 249 -1.65 -13.25 -23.85
C ARG A 249 -2.20 -14.46 -23.10
N GLU A 250 -2.87 -15.35 -23.82
CA GLU A 250 -3.48 -16.59 -23.31
C GLU A 250 -2.48 -17.70 -22.99
N LEU A 251 -1.21 -17.55 -23.37
CA LEU A 251 -0.17 -18.55 -23.12
C LEU A 251 0.09 -18.74 -21.61
N LYS A 252 0.39 -19.97 -21.23
CA LYS A 252 0.81 -20.32 -19.86
C LYS A 252 2.15 -19.63 -19.51
N GLY A 253 2.28 -19.25 -18.25
CA GLY A 253 3.47 -18.55 -17.75
C GLY A 253 3.37 -17.02 -17.83
N ILE A 254 2.18 -16.47 -18.20
CA ILE A 254 1.92 -15.02 -18.17
C ILE A 254 0.88 -14.73 -17.10
N HIS A 255 1.32 -14.10 -16.00
CA HIS A 255 0.53 -13.90 -14.80
C HIS A 255 0.45 -12.43 -14.38
N TYR A 256 -0.60 -12.06 -13.67
CA TYR A 256 -0.61 -10.78 -12.97
C TYR A 256 0.30 -10.81 -11.73
N ALA A 257 0.88 -9.68 -11.39
CA ALA A 257 1.67 -9.52 -10.16
C ALA A 257 0.91 -10.01 -8.91
N MET A 258 -0.42 -9.75 -8.87
CA MET A 258 -1.29 -10.15 -7.77
C MET A 258 -1.75 -11.63 -7.80
N GLU A 259 -1.23 -12.42 -8.73
CA GLU A 259 -1.28 -13.89 -8.68
C GLU A 259 0.03 -14.45 -8.13
N PHE A 260 1.15 -13.77 -8.36
CA PHE A 260 2.50 -14.18 -7.96
C PHE A 260 2.84 -13.79 -6.51
N LEU A 261 2.70 -12.51 -6.17
CA LEU A 261 3.09 -11.98 -4.86
C LEU A 261 2.36 -12.62 -3.68
N PRO A 262 1.01 -12.83 -3.74
CA PRO A 262 0.30 -13.48 -2.65
C PRO A 262 0.76 -14.91 -2.37
N GLN A 263 1.10 -15.68 -3.40
CA GLN A 263 1.61 -17.05 -3.22
C GLN A 263 2.92 -17.03 -2.42
N GLN A 264 3.84 -16.12 -2.76
CA GLN A 264 5.09 -16.04 -2.02
C GLN A 264 4.91 -15.53 -0.60
N ASN A 265 4.04 -14.54 -0.38
CA ASN A 265 3.76 -14.06 0.97
C ASN A 265 3.15 -15.16 1.86
N ARG A 266 2.27 -16.00 1.32
CA ARG A 266 1.74 -17.18 2.04
C ARG A 266 2.84 -18.16 2.40
N ARG A 267 3.77 -18.47 1.49
CA ARG A 267 4.94 -19.31 1.78
C ARG A 267 5.82 -18.72 2.90
N CYS A 268 5.98 -17.39 2.93
CA CYS A 268 6.70 -16.71 4.02
C CYS A 268 6.00 -16.84 5.38
N GLU A 269 4.69 -16.98 5.40
CA GLU A 269 3.88 -17.22 6.61
C GLU A 269 3.76 -18.71 6.97
N GLY A 270 4.42 -19.60 6.23
CA GLY A 270 4.50 -21.03 6.51
C GLY A 270 3.47 -21.91 5.81
N ASP A 271 2.61 -21.31 4.94
CA ASP A 271 1.66 -22.09 4.15
C ASP A 271 2.40 -22.90 3.08
N LYS A 272 1.94 -24.11 2.84
CA LYS A 272 2.36 -24.92 1.70
C LYS A 272 1.44 -24.62 0.51
N ASP A 273 1.92 -24.87 -0.71
CA ASP A 273 1.14 -24.62 -1.92
C ASP A 273 -0.19 -25.39 -1.91
N GLU A 274 -0.24 -26.57 -1.36
CA GLU A 274 -1.45 -27.41 -1.19
C GLU A 274 -2.51 -26.78 -0.26
N ASP A 275 -2.14 -25.84 0.61
CA ASP A 275 -3.06 -25.18 1.54
C ASP A 275 -3.89 -24.09 0.87
N PHE A 276 -3.43 -23.55 -0.26
CA PHE A 276 -4.08 -22.40 -0.91
C PHE A 276 -4.23 -22.52 -2.44
N LEU A 277 -3.58 -23.48 -3.08
CA LEU A 277 -3.76 -23.78 -4.50
C LEU A 277 -4.64 -25.02 -4.67
N SER A 278 -5.61 -24.94 -5.56
CA SER A 278 -6.45 -26.09 -5.91
C SER A 278 -5.69 -27.19 -6.64
N ASP A 279 -4.57 -26.84 -7.27
CA ASP A 279 -3.64 -27.73 -7.97
C ASP A 279 -2.22 -27.18 -7.82
N PRO A 280 -1.24 -27.99 -7.35
CA PRO A 280 0.15 -27.59 -7.23
C PRO A 280 0.77 -27.10 -8.56
N SER A 281 0.25 -27.49 -9.70
CA SER A 281 0.70 -26.98 -11.02
C SER A 281 0.42 -25.49 -11.24
N LEU A 282 -0.44 -24.89 -10.42
CA LEU A 282 -0.74 -23.46 -10.42
C LEU A 282 0.29 -22.64 -9.63
N ALA A 283 1.31 -23.28 -9.04
CA ALA A 283 2.39 -22.60 -8.35
C ALA A 283 3.21 -21.74 -9.33
N ILE A 284 3.27 -20.44 -9.05
CA ILE A 284 4.06 -19.49 -9.83
C ILE A 284 5.41 -19.34 -9.13
N LEU A 285 6.45 -19.90 -9.75
CA LEU A 285 7.82 -19.87 -9.26
C LEU A 285 8.76 -19.38 -10.35
N ALA A 286 9.73 -18.55 -9.98
CA ALA A 286 10.73 -17.98 -10.86
C ALA A 286 12.04 -18.81 -10.91
N GLU A 287 12.18 -19.82 -10.05
CA GLU A 287 13.39 -20.65 -9.97
C GLU A 287 13.74 -21.25 -11.33
N GLY A 288 14.99 -21.04 -11.76
CA GLY A 288 15.51 -21.55 -13.03
C GLY A 288 14.87 -20.98 -14.29
N LYS A 289 14.08 -19.89 -14.20
CA LYS A 289 13.35 -19.30 -15.33
C LYS A 289 13.96 -17.96 -15.77
N ARG A 290 13.79 -17.65 -17.06
CA ARG A 290 14.00 -16.31 -17.62
C ARG A 290 12.71 -15.52 -17.38
N VAL A 291 12.78 -14.45 -16.59
CA VAL A 291 11.63 -13.70 -16.12
C VAL A 291 11.60 -12.32 -16.76
N VAL A 292 10.42 -11.91 -17.22
CA VAL A 292 10.17 -10.53 -17.65
C VAL A 292 9.06 -9.94 -16.77
N ILE A 293 9.31 -8.76 -16.21
CA ILE A 293 8.34 -7.96 -15.44
C ILE A 293 7.95 -6.76 -16.31
N ILE A 294 6.66 -6.61 -16.58
CA ILE A 294 6.13 -5.48 -17.36
C ILE A 294 5.49 -4.49 -16.39
N GLY A 295 6.15 -3.35 -16.21
CA GLY A 295 5.77 -2.26 -15.30
C GLY A 295 6.91 -1.81 -14.42
N GLY A 296 7.14 -0.48 -14.38
CA GLY A 296 8.27 0.16 -13.68
C GLY A 296 7.95 0.71 -12.29
N GLY A 297 6.72 0.51 -11.77
CA GLY A 297 6.27 1.02 -10.47
C GLY A 297 6.67 0.12 -9.29
N ASP A 298 6.17 0.48 -8.09
CA ASP A 298 6.47 -0.23 -6.83
C ASP A 298 6.12 -1.72 -6.88
N THR A 299 4.97 -2.07 -7.49
CA THR A 299 4.58 -3.48 -7.70
C THR A 299 5.58 -4.23 -8.59
N GLY A 300 6.13 -3.57 -9.62
CA GLY A 300 7.19 -4.14 -10.44
C GLY A 300 8.48 -4.39 -9.65
N ALA A 301 8.85 -3.46 -8.76
CA ALA A 301 9.98 -3.63 -7.85
C ALA A 301 9.75 -4.75 -6.83
N ASP A 302 8.51 -4.94 -6.36
CA ASP A 302 8.12 -6.03 -5.47
C ASP A 302 8.25 -7.40 -6.17
N CYS A 303 7.77 -7.48 -7.43
CA CYS A 303 7.97 -8.65 -8.27
C CYS A 303 9.46 -8.93 -8.50
N LEU A 304 10.27 -7.90 -8.76
CA LEU A 304 11.72 -8.03 -9.00
C LEU A 304 12.43 -8.64 -7.79
N GLY A 305 12.26 -8.05 -6.61
CA GLY A 305 12.90 -8.56 -5.39
C GLY A 305 12.42 -9.96 -4.97
N THR A 306 11.13 -10.26 -5.20
CA THR A 306 10.59 -11.60 -4.99
C THR A 306 11.19 -12.61 -5.96
N THR A 307 11.29 -12.24 -7.23
CA THR A 307 11.90 -13.08 -8.28
C THR A 307 13.36 -13.40 -7.98
N HIS A 308 14.16 -12.40 -7.56
CA HIS A 308 15.57 -12.62 -7.22
C HIS A 308 15.75 -13.64 -6.10
N ARG A 309 14.93 -13.59 -5.06
CA ARG A 309 14.96 -14.57 -3.94
C ARG A 309 14.57 -15.98 -4.35
N GLN A 310 13.82 -16.11 -5.46
CA GLN A 310 13.48 -17.40 -6.06
C GLN A 310 14.54 -17.92 -7.06
N LYS A 311 15.71 -17.27 -7.19
CA LYS A 311 16.85 -17.73 -7.99
C LYS A 311 16.52 -17.96 -9.48
N PRO A 312 16.12 -16.92 -10.23
CA PRO A 312 15.86 -16.99 -11.66
C PRO A 312 17.17 -17.16 -12.46
N LEU A 313 17.06 -17.56 -13.73
CA LEU A 313 18.19 -17.52 -14.69
C LEU A 313 18.51 -16.08 -15.10
N SER A 314 17.48 -15.29 -15.35
CA SER A 314 17.60 -13.86 -15.67
C SER A 314 16.32 -13.13 -15.33
N VAL A 315 16.42 -11.82 -15.04
CA VAL A 315 15.26 -10.95 -14.83
C VAL A 315 15.41 -9.67 -15.62
N HIS A 316 14.37 -9.32 -16.36
CA HIS A 316 14.23 -8.03 -17.03
C HIS A 316 12.99 -7.32 -16.51
N GLN A 317 13.08 -6.01 -16.29
CA GLN A 317 11.94 -5.16 -15.94
C GLN A 317 11.80 -4.06 -16.99
N PHE A 318 10.65 -3.98 -17.63
CA PHE A 318 10.39 -3.04 -18.72
C PHE A 318 9.28 -2.06 -18.36
N GLU A 319 9.50 -0.80 -18.80
CA GLU A 319 8.53 0.27 -18.67
C GLU A 319 8.27 0.92 -20.05
N ILE A 320 7.01 1.19 -20.36
CA ILE A 320 6.64 1.88 -21.60
C ILE A 320 6.99 3.38 -21.55
N MET A 321 6.98 3.96 -20.36
CA MET A 321 7.34 5.36 -20.15
C MET A 321 8.84 5.57 -20.37
N PRO A 322 9.28 6.77 -20.76
CA PRO A 322 10.70 7.08 -20.81
C PRO A 322 11.37 7.05 -19.44
N THR A 323 12.68 6.87 -19.42
CA THR A 323 13.47 6.93 -18.19
C THR A 323 13.19 8.23 -17.43
N PRO A 324 12.75 8.19 -16.17
CA PRO A 324 12.60 9.39 -15.37
C PRO A 324 13.95 10.12 -15.21
N PRO A 325 13.97 11.45 -15.09
CA PRO A 325 15.22 12.19 -14.89
C PRO A 325 15.91 11.78 -13.58
N ALA A 326 17.24 11.87 -13.54
CA ALA A 326 18.04 11.53 -12.35
C ALA A 326 17.72 12.45 -11.15
N GLN A 327 17.29 13.70 -11.44
CA GLN A 327 16.90 14.69 -10.45
C GLN A 327 15.46 15.11 -10.67
N ARG A 328 14.89 15.84 -9.68
CA ARG A 328 13.53 16.39 -9.76
C ARG A 328 13.28 17.12 -11.09
N ALA A 329 12.28 16.70 -11.85
CA ALA A 329 11.88 17.37 -13.08
C ALA A 329 11.31 18.78 -12.82
N ALA A 330 11.57 19.71 -13.74
CA ALA A 330 11.01 21.06 -13.68
C ALA A 330 9.47 21.08 -13.69
N SER A 331 8.82 20.06 -14.28
CA SER A 331 7.36 19.91 -14.29
C SER A 331 6.76 19.56 -12.92
N THR A 332 7.57 19.16 -11.95
CA THR A 332 7.15 18.83 -10.59
C THR A 332 8.02 19.60 -9.58
N PRO A 333 7.91 20.95 -9.54
CA PRO A 333 8.72 21.76 -8.63
C PRO A 333 8.39 21.44 -7.17
N TRP A 334 9.32 21.76 -6.25
CA TRP A 334 9.03 21.72 -4.83
C TRP A 334 7.81 22.61 -4.49
N PRO A 335 6.90 22.21 -3.63
CA PRO A 335 6.89 21.01 -2.76
C PRO A 335 6.19 19.78 -3.36
N MET A 336 5.92 19.77 -4.66
CA MET A 336 5.21 18.66 -5.31
C MET A 336 6.01 17.35 -5.20
N TRP A 337 5.30 16.23 -5.31
CA TRP A 337 5.94 14.92 -5.45
C TRP A 337 6.81 14.87 -6.71
N PRO A 338 8.12 14.57 -6.61
CA PRO A 338 9.02 14.71 -7.74
C PRO A 338 8.88 13.60 -8.77
N LEU A 339 8.78 13.97 -10.04
CA LEU A 339 9.12 13.06 -11.15
C LEU A 339 10.63 12.92 -11.18
N GLN A 340 11.11 11.75 -10.81
CA GLN A 340 12.53 11.43 -10.62
C GLN A 340 12.74 9.93 -10.64
N LEU A 341 13.88 9.49 -11.18
CA LEU A 341 14.28 8.08 -11.13
C LEU A 341 14.50 7.65 -9.68
N ARG A 342 13.87 6.55 -9.31
CA ARG A 342 14.00 5.94 -7.99
C ARG A 342 14.57 4.54 -8.10
N THR A 343 15.45 4.22 -7.16
CA THR A 343 16.04 2.90 -7.02
C THR A 343 15.61 2.31 -5.69
N GLU A 344 14.75 1.30 -5.76
CA GLU A 344 14.37 0.49 -4.62
C GLU A 344 15.45 -0.53 -4.27
N GLY A 345 15.40 -1.12 -3.07
CA GLY A 345 16.33 -2.16 -2.66
C GLY A 345 16.40 -3.35 -3.63
N ALA A 346 15.25 -3.72 -4.21
CA ALA A 346 15.18 -4.78 -5.20
C ALA A 346 16.00 -4.50 -6.48
N HIS A 347 16.12 -3.25 -6.89
CA HIS A 347 16.92 -2.87 -8.06
C HIS A 347 18.44 -2.96 -7.83
N GLU A 348 18.88 -2.90 -6.57
CA GLU A 348 20.27 -3.11 -6.20
C GLU A 348 20.64 -4.61 -6.20
N GLU A 349 19.64 -5.46 -6.07
CA GLU A 349 19.79 -6.92 -6.07
C GLU A 349 20.07 -7.49 -7.44
N GLY A 350 19.90 -6.69 -8.51
CA GLY A 350 20.24 -7.07 -9.88
C GLY A 350 19.06 -6.90 -10.85
N GLY A 351 19.16 -7.63 -11.97
CA GLY A 351 18.21 -7.52 -13.07
C GLY A 351 18.53 -6.37 -14.03
N ILE A 352 17.90 -6.40 -15.18
CA ILE A 352 18.02 -5.37 -16.21
C ILE A 352 16.75 -4.55 -16.24
N ARG A 353 16.87 -3.24 -15.98
CA ARG A 353 15.75 -2.27 -16.15
C ARG A 353 15.93 -1.55 -17.47
N ASP A 354 14.84 -1.44 -18.23
CA ASP A 354 14.84 -0.64 -19.47
C ASP A 354 13.48 0.04 -19.66
N TRP A 355 13.50 1.14 -20.41
CA TRP A 355 12.37 2.06 -20.57
C TRP A 355 12.06 2.31 -22.05
N SER A 356 10.94 2.94 -22.33
CA SER A 356 10.46 3.21 -23.69
C SER A 356 10.32 1.92 -24.50
N ILE A 357 9.82 0.86 -23.87
CA ILE A 357 9.64 -0.45 -24.50
C ILE A 357 8.17 -0.81 -24.50
N ASN A 358 7.62 -1.08 -25.68
CA ASN A 358 6.28 -1.60 -25.88
C ASN A 358 6.34 -3.08 -26.25
N SER A 359 5.48 -3.88 -25.63
CA SER A 359 5.30 -5.29 -25.91
C SER A 359 4.32 -5.46 -27.08
N LEU A 360 4.71 -6.24 -28.08
CA LEU A 360 3.92 -6.42 -29.31
C LEU A 360 3.12 -7.74 -29.33
N ARG A 361 3.74 -8.83 -28.92
CA ARG A 361 3.12 -10.16 -28.87
C ARG A 361 3.98 -11.13 -28.09
N PHE A 362 3.36 -12.21 -27.64
CA PHE A 362 4.02 -13.39 -27.12
C PHE A 362 3.97 -14.52 -28.14
N THR A 363 4.98 -15.40 -28.14
CA THR A 363 4.94 -16.67 -28.89
C THR A 363 5.30 -17.81 -27.93
N GLY A 364 4.67 -18.96 -28.17
CA GLY A 364 4.75 -20.12 -27.28
C GLY A 364 5.25 -21.37 -27.99
N ASP A 365 5.39 -22.44 -27.21
CA ASP A 365 5.66 -23.78 -27.70
C ASP A 365 4.34 -24.54 -28.03
N GLU A 366 4.48 -25.78 -28.50
CA GLU A 366 3.37 -26.68 -28.83
C GLU A 366 2.48 -27.05 -27.63
N ASN A 367 3.00 -26.89 -26.41
CA ASN A 367 2.28 -27.13 -25.15
C ASN A 367 1.56 -25.87 -24.62
N GLY A 368 1.65 -24.76 -25.36
CA GLY A 368 1.06 -23.49 -25.00
C GLY A 368 1.80 -22.73 -23.91
N ASN A 369 3.06 -23.03 -23.63
CA ASN A 369 3.88 -22.24 -22.70
C ASN A 369 4.52 -21.07 -23.45
N VAL A 370 4.59 -19.91 -22.80
CA VAL A 370 5.30 -18.74 -23.34
C VAL A 370 6.80 -19.06 -23.53
N LYS A 371 7.36 -18.65 -24.65
CA LYS A 371 8.79 -18.83 -24.98
C LYS A 371 9.48 -17.57 -25.40
N GLN A 372 8.76 -16.64 -26.03
CA GLN A 372 9.37 -15.38 -26.47
C GLN A 372 8.39 -14.21 -26.26
N LEU A 373 8.97 -13.07 -25.92
CA LEU A 373 8.33 -11.77 -25.94
C LEU A 373 8.96 -10.92 -27.04
N HIS A 374 8.12 -10.44 -27.95
CA HIS A 374 8.51 -9.54 -29.05
C HIS A 374 8.17 -8.11 -28.66
N MET A 375 9.13 -7.23 -28.82
CA MET A 375 9.05 -5.84 -28.33
C MET A 375 9.61 -4.86 -29.36
N VAL A 376 9.31 -3.58 -29.15
CA VAL A 376 9.81 -2.47 -29.93
C VAL A 376 10.10 -1.28 -29.00
N ARG A 377 11.12 -0.49 -29.31
CA ARG A 377 11.30 0.81 -28.66
C ARG A 377 10.27 1.81 -29.16
N VAL A 378 9.83 2.68 -28.27
CA VAL A 378 8.80 3.68 -28.58
C VAL A 378 9.27 5.10 -28.25
N GLY A 379 8.70 6.07 -28.96
CA GLY A 379 8.82 7.49 -28.64
C GLY A 379 8.12 7.89 -27.35
N PRO A 380 8.19 9.16 -26.98
CA PRO A 380 7.59 9.67 -25.75
C PRO A 380 6.03 9.64 -25.81
N PRO A 381 5.37 9.70 -24.62
CA PRO A 381 3.93 9.89 -24.56
C PRO A 381 3.49 11.21 -25.22
N PRO A 382 2.22 11.36 -25.66
CA PRO A 382 1.14 10.38 -25.49
C PRO A 382 1.05 9.32 -26.60
N SER A 383 1.76 9.47 -27.71
CA SER A 383 1.58 8.59 -28.89
C SER A 383 2.28 7.25 -28.76
N PHE A 384 3.46 7.20 -28.10
CA PHE A 384 4.28 5.98 -28.00
C PHE A 384 4.56 5.36 -29.38
N GLU A 385 4.87 6.19 -30.39
CA GLU A 385 5.12 5.72 -31.75
C GLU A 385 6.30 4.73 -31.81
N PRO A 386 6.11 3.57 -32.42
CA PRO A 386 7.20 2.60 -32.58
C PRO A 386 8.37 3.20 -33.37
N ILE A 387 9.60 2.99 -32.91
CA ILE A 387 10.81 3.40 -33.60
C ILE A 387 11.17 2.30 -34.62
N PRO A 388 11.07 2.57 -35.92
CA PRO A 388 11.34 1.56 -36.95
C PRO A 388 12.76 0.97 -36.84
N GLY A 389 12.85 -0.36 -36.97
CA GLY A 389 14.12 -1.08 -36.90
C GLY A 389 14.67 -1.29 -35.50
N SER A 390 13.88 -0.99 -34.46
CA SER A 390 14.24 -1.19 -33.05
C SER A 390 13.55 -2.41 -32.44
N GLU A 391 12.93 -3.24 -33.27
CA GLU A 391 12.28 -4.46 -32.83
C GLU A 391 13.31 -5.46 -32.30
N PHE A 392 12.98 -6.11 -31.21
CA PHE A 392 13.81 -7.15 -30.60
C PHE A 392 12.96 -8.21 -29.90
N THR A 393 13.57 -9.35 -29.64
CA THR A 393 12.90 -10.48 -29.01
C THR A 393 13.73 -10.98 -27.84
N LEU A 394 13.06 -11.34 -26.73
CA LEU A 394 13.66 -12.02 -25.59
C LEU A 394 13.02 -13.39 -25.40
N ASP A 395 13.85 -14.37 -25.13
CA ASP A 395 13.38 -15.64 -24.61
C ASP A 395 12.88 -15.47 -23.18
N VAL A 396 11.72 -16.04 -22.88
CA VAL A 396 11.05 -15.89 -21.58
C VAL A 396 10.31 -17.17 -21.19
N ASP A 397 10.33 -17.49 -19.92
CA ASP A 397 9.61 -18.63 -19.34
C ASP A 397 8.52 -18.19 -18.35
N LEU A 398 8.63 -16.96 -17.85
CA LEU A 398 7.65 -16.35 -16.91
C LEU A 398 7.52 -14.85 -17.18
N VAL A 399 6.30 -14.38 -17.32
CA VAL A 399 5.97 -12.95 -17.46
C VAL A 399 5.08 -12.52 -16.31
N LEU A 400 5.45 -11.41 -15.64
CA LEU A 400 4.69 -10.81 -14.55
C LEU A 400 4.16 -9.44 -14.98
N LEU A 401 2.85 -9.29 -15.03
CA LEU A 401 2.18 -8.06 -15.40
C LEU A 401 1.96 -7.18 -14.15
N ALA A 402 2.78 -6.13 -14.02
CA ALA A 402 2.77 -5.17 -12.90
C ALA A 402 2.38 -3.77 -13.37
N MET A 403 1.36 -3.66 -14.23
CA MET A 403 0.96 -2.43 -14.94
C MET A 403 -0.07 -1.58 -14.18
N GLY A 404 -0.31 -1.86 -12.87
CA GLY A 404 -1.29 -1.18 -12.04
C GLY A 404 -2.72 -1.66 -12.25
N PHE A 405 -3.66 -0.93 -11.67
CA PHE A 405 -5.06 -1.29 -11.59
C PHE A 405 -5.97 -0.27 -12.29
N LEU A 406 -7.18 -0.71 -12.65
CA LEU A 406 -8.19 0.14 -13.30
C LEU A 406 -9.19 0.73 -12.29
N GLY A 407 -9.35 0.10 -11.13
CA GLY A 407 -10.32 0.48 -10.11
C GLY A 407 -10.78 -0.71 -9.30
N PRO A 408 -11.88 -0.59 -8.53
CA PRO A 408 -12.47 -1.71 -7.81
C PRO A 408 -13.09 -2.73 -8.74
N VAL A 409 -13.18 -3.99 -8.29
CA VAL A 409 -13.98 -5.03 -8.98
C VAL A 409 -15.45 -4.65 -8.83
N ARG A 410 -16.17 -4.56 -9.96
CA ARG A 410 -17.55 -4.07 -10.00
C ARG A 410 -18.57 -5.16 -9.72
N SER A 411 -18.34 -6.36 -10.28
CA SER A 411 -19.23 -7.49 -10.08
C SER A 411 -19.33 -7.88 -8.60
N GLY A 412 -20.52 -8.27 -8.19
CA GLY A 412 -20.82 -8.55 -6.78
C GLY A 412 -21.28 -7.29 -6.03
N MET A 413 -20.61 -6.92 -4.96
CA MET A 413 -21.05 -5.92 -3.99
C MET A 413 -21.44 -4.56 -4.60
N ILE A 414 -20.63 -4.00 -5.51
CA ILE A 414 -20.88 -2.66 -6.08
C ILE A 414 -22.16 -2.68 -6.93
N GLU A 415 -22.33 -3.70 -7.77
CA GLU A 415 -23.50 -3.86 -8.64
C GLU A 415 -24.76 -4.19 -7.81
N GLN A 416 -24.66 -5.08 -6.84
CA GLN A 416 -25.77 -5.49 -5.98
C GLN A 416 -26.29 -4.32 -5.13
N LEU A 417 -25.40 -3.45 -4.65
CA LEU A 417 -25.78 -2.24 -3.91
C LEU A 417 -26.19 -1.07 -4.81
N GLY A 418 -26.13 -1.20 -6.14
CA GLY A 418 -26.50 -0.16 -7.11
C GLY A 418 -25.69 1.13 -6.98
N LEU A 419 -24.40 1.02 -6.66
CA LEU A 419 -23.55 2.19 -6.40
C LEU A 419 -23.18 2.93 -7.68
N ALA A 420 -23.28 4.26 -7.67
CA ALA A 420 -22.79 5.10 -8.74
C ALA A 420 -21.25 5.09 -8.78
N LEU A 421 -20.71 5.15 -10.00
CA LEU A 421 -19.26 5.25 -10.25
C LEU A 421 -18.91 6.63 -10.79
N ASP A 422 -17.69 7.07 -10.51
CA ASP A 422 -17.10 8.27 -11.10
C ASP A 422 -16.68 8.03 -12.56
N ASN A 423 -16.19 9.08 -13.23
CA ASN A 423 -15.74 9.00 -14.63
C ASN A 423 -14.45 8.15 -14.82
N ARG A 424 -13.78 7.76 -13.74
CA ARG A 424 -12.64 6.85 -13.74
C ARG A 424 -13.03 5.40 -13.38
N GLY A 425 -14.30 5.17 -13.02
CA GLY A 425 -14.84 3.87 -12.65
C GLY A 425 -14.65 3.49 -11.19
N ASN A 426 -14.29 4.42 -10.32
CA ASN A 426 -14.25 4.23 -8.88
C ASN A 426 -15.62 4.51 -8.26
N VAL A 427 -15.85 4.04 -7.03
CA VAL A 427 -17.11 4.32 -6.32
C VAL A 427 -17.22 5.83 -6.08
N ALA A 428 -18.27 6.44 -6.64
CA ALA A 428 -18.54 7.86 -6.48
C ALA A 428 -19.03 8.15 -5.06
N THR A 429 -18.53 9.24 -4.46
CA THR A 429 -18.97 9.70 -3.17
C THR A 429 -19.29 11.19 -3.21
N LYS A 430 -20.21 11.60 -2.36
CA LYS A 430 -20.46 13.01 -2.02
C LYS A 430 -19.41 13.50 -0.99
N ASP A 431 -19.52 14.76 -0.59
CA ASP A 431 -18.81 15.27 0.58
C ASP A 431 -19.13 14.39 1.79
N GLY A 432 -18.11 14.08 2.62
CA GLY A 432 -18.29 13.19 3.77
C GLY A 432 -18.21 11.69 3.44
N TYR A 433 -17.64 11.29 2.30
CA TYR A 433 -17.40 9.89 1.93
C TYR A 433 -18.65 9.01 1.69
N MET A 434 -19.86 9.56 1.80
CA MET A 434 -21.11 8.85 1.54
C MET A 434 -21.25 8.57 0.04
N THR A 435 -21.66 7.37 -0.32
CA THR A 435 -21.90 6.94 -1.71
C THR A 435 -23.23 7.50 -2.25
N SER A 436 -23.70 7.03 -3.40
CA SER A 436 -25.04 7.32 -3.92
C SER A 436 -26.15 6.73 -3.05
N VAL A 437 -25.84 5.74 -2.21
CA VAL A 437 -26.77 5.06 -1.30
C VAL A 437 -26.51 5.57 0.12
N GLU A 438 -27.57 6.09 0.78
CA GLU A 438 -27.46 6.65 2.11
C GLU A 438 -27.08 5.61 3.15
N GLY A 439 -26.17 5.96 4.09
CA GLY A 439 -25.65 5.07 5.11
C GLY A 439 -24.53 4.13 4.59
N ILE A 440 -24.23 4.17 3.30
CA ILE A 440 -23.11 3.44 2.71
C ILE A 440 -22.01 4.42 2.31
N PHE A 441 -20.80 4.18 2.81
CA PHE A 441 -19.64 5.02 2.63
C PHE A 441 -18.54 4.27 1.85
N ALA A 442 -17.62 5.01 1.23
CA ALA A 442 -16.46 4.40 0.58
C ALA A 442 -15.18 5.19 0.85
N ALA A 443 -14.06 4.49 1.05
CA ALA A 443 -12.76 5.10 1.33
C ALA A 443 -11.60 4.30 0.73
N GLY A 444 -10.45 4.94 0.60
CA GLY A 444 -9.24 4.36 0.06
C GLY A 444 -9.30 4.19 -1.46
N ASP A 445 -8.56 3.20 -1.97
CA ASP A 445 -8.39 3.02 -3.41
C ASP A 445 -9.70 2.69 -4.15
N MET A 446 -10.67 2.12 -3.48
CA MET A 446 -12.00 1.87 -4.06
C MET A 446 -12.70 3.16 -4.52
N ARG A 447 -12.47 4.25 -3.81
CA ARG A 447 -13.02 5.58 -4.07
C ARG A 447 -12.07 6.49 -4.85
N ARG A 448 -10.78 6.46 -4.47
CA ARG A 448 -9.75 7.36 -5.00
C ARG A 448 -9.10 6.83 -6.28
N GLY A 449 -9.11 5.53 -6.49
CA GLY A 449 -8.18 4.80 -7.35
C GLY A 449 -6.90 4.47 -6.60
N GLN A 450 -6.04 3.66 -7.18
CA GLN A 450 -4.78 3.22 -6.57
C GLN A 450 -3.96 4.42 -6.06
N SER A 451 -3.50 4.33 -4.81
CA SER A 451 -2.83 5.43 -4.12
C SER A 451 -1.84 4.94 -3.06
N LEU A 452 -1.29 5.87 -2.28
CA LEU A 452 -0.32 5.55 -1.23
C LEU A 452 -1.02 5.00 0.02
N VAL A 453 -0.31 4.15 0.78
CA VAL A 453 -0.78 3.64 2.08
C VAL A 453 -1.25 4.76 3.02
N VAL A 454 -0.52 5.88 3.04
CA VAL A 454 -0.85 7.05 3.87
C VAL A 454 -2.14 7.76 3.41
N TRP A 455 -2.49 7.74 2.11
CA TRP A 455 -3.78 8.20 1.63
C TRP A 455 -4.91 7.27 2.07
N ALA A 456 -4.70 5.97 2.02
CA ALA A 456 -5.68 5.00 2.47
C ALA A 456 -6.00 5.19 3.97
N ILE A 457 -4.98 5.35 4.83
CA ILE A 457 -5.15 5.65 6.26
C ILE A 457 -5.90 6.97 6.45
N SER A 458 -5.52 8.04 5.74
CA SER A 458 -6.17 9.35 5.81
C SER A 458 -7.66 9.26 5.47
N GLU A 459 -8.01 8.59 4.37
CA GLU A 459 -9.40 8.43 3.96
C GLU A 459 -10.19 7.55 4.92
N GLY A 460 -9.59 6.47 5.44
CA GLY A 460 -10.21 5.64 6.48
C GLY A 460 -10.58 6.45 7.73
N ARG A 461 -9.66 7.27 8.23
CA ARG A 461 -9.91 8.18 9.38
C ARG A 461 -11.02 9.18 9.10
N LYS A 462 -11.00 9.82 7.94
CA LYS A 462 -11.99 10.82 7.54
C LYS A 462 -13.37 10.21 7.32
N ALA A 463 -13.42 9.03 6.71
CA ALA A 463 -14.67 8.27 6.54
C ALA A 463 -15.25 7.84 7.90
N ALA A 464 -14.39 7.41 8.84
CA ALA A 464 -14.83 7.08 10.19
C ALA A 464 -15.48 8.29 10.90
N ALA A 465 -14.85 9.47 10.81
CA ALA A 465 -15.42 10.69 11.38
C ALA A 465 -16.78 11.08 10.73
N ALA A 466 -16.90 10.87 9.40
CA ALA A 466 -18.14 11.11 8.69
C ALA A 466 -19.24 10.13 9.09
N ILE A 467 -18.91 8.86 9.28
CA ILE A 467 -19.83 7.80 9.75
C ILE A 467 -20.27 8.10 11.19
N ASP A 468 -19.35 8.45 12.08
CA ASP A 468 -19.66 8.82 13.47
C ASP A 468 -20.64 10.00 13.52
N SER A 469 -20.36 11.05 12.73
CA SER A 469 -21.26 12.21 12.62
C SER A 469 -22.65 11.82 12.07
N TYR A 470 -22.71 10.95 11.07
CA TYR A 470 -23.96 10.45 10.49
C TYR A 470 -24.77 9.66 11.52
N LEU A 471 -24.14 8.75 12.25
CA LEU A 471 -24.79 7.92 13.26
C LEU A 471 -25.26 8.74 14.49
N THR A 472 -24.51 9.76 14.85
CA THR A 472 -24.88 10.67 15.97
C THR A 472 -26.04 11.57 15.57
N ALA A 473 -26.03 12.15 14.37
CA ALA A 473 -27.11 12.99 13.87
C ALA A 473 -28.41 12.21 13.65
N ASN A 474 -28.35 10.92 13.39
CA ASN A 474 -29.47 10.02 13.10
C ASN A 474 -29.66 8.97 14.21
N ALA A 475 -29.40 9.34 15.46
CA ALA A 475 -29.45 8.40 16.59
C ALA A 475 -30.78 7.62 16.71
N ASP A 476 -31.90 8.28 16.38
CA ASP A 476 -33.26 7.74 16.49
C ASP A 476 -33.89 7.36 15.13
N VAL A 477 -33.13 7.41 14.03
CA VAL A 477 -33.62 7.13 12.67
C VAL A 477 -33.14 5.78 12.18
N GLU A 478 -34.04 4.95 11.64
CA GLU A 478 -33.67 3.71 10.97
C GLU A 478 -32.97 4.02 9.63
N PRO A 479 -31.81 3.39 9.31
CA PRO A 479 -31.08 3.64 8.10
C PRO A 479 -31.90 3.43 6.83
N GLN A 480 -31.86 4.38 5.89
CA GLN A 480 -32.72 4.37 4.70
C GLN A 480 -32.37 3.23 3.71
N PHE A 481 -31.13 2.72 3.70
CA PHE A 481 -30.79 1.58 2.85
C PHE A 481 -31.59 0.31 3.19
N ARG A 482 -32.10 0.18 4.43
CA ARG A 482 -33.02 -0.90 4.81
C ARG A 482 -34.38 -0.78 4.13
N ARG A 483 -34.77 0.43 3.72
CA ARG A 483 -36.06 0.69 3.05
C ARG A 483 -35.99 0.59 1.53
N ALA A 484 -34.80 0.69 0.93
CA ALA A 484 -34.62 0.75 -0.52
C ALA A 484 -34.50 -0.63 -1.18
N LEU A 485 -34.33 -1.69 -0.39
CA LEU A 485 -34.13 -3.07 -0.86
C LEU A 485 -35.38 -3.97 -0.67
N VAL A 486 -36.52 -3.39 -0.28
CA VAL A 486 -37.82 -4.11 -0.14
C VAL A 486 -38.69 -3.88 -1.35
#